data_313c55e54406f9fdb3c86b9d5316f854
#
_entry.id   313c55e54406f9fdb3c86b9d5316f854
#
_cell.length_a   1.000
_cell.length_b   1.000
_cell.length_c   1.000
_cell.angle_alpha   90.00
_cell.angle_beta   90.00
_cell.angle_gamma   90.00
#
_symmetry.space_group_name_H-M   'P 1'
#
loop_
_entity.id
_entity.type
_entity.pdbx_description
1 polymer ?
#
loop_
_entity_poly.entity_id
_entity_poly.type
_entity_poly.pdbx_seq_one_letter_code
_entity_poly.pdbx_strand_id
1 'polypeptide(L)'
;GYELSINKLGYEKLHTRFEVSMGSYPEFDIDLRRKTSFKAFIKSLIMPGRGQIYASDIDHRGRKIAGLAYFSLTTLGIAGSGYVWDQYLGAKDIYETSKDEYYQAIQSSDIANKRDIMTKNFDSMSNKKNMAMALTGLTAGIWIFNALDAAIFFPSKYKNRRLSFKIENAEYENFANVETKIGIHFKL
;
A
#
# COMPACT_ATOMS: atom_id res chain seq x y z
N GLY A 1 -12.09 24.25 -22.46
CA GLY A 1 -10.94 23.81 -21.68
C GLY A 1 -10.31 22.56 -22.29
N TYR A 2 -9.00 22.47 -22.22
CA TYR A 2 -8.21 21.35 -22.70
C TYR A 2 -7.60 20.64 -21.50
N GLU A 3 -7.42 19.29 -21.59
CA GLU A 3 -6.75 18.49 -20.56
C GLU A 3 -5.44 17.94 -21.14
N LEU A 4 -4.33 18.25 -20.46
CA LEU A 4 -3.02 17.74 -20.78
C LEU A 4 -2.67 16.61 -19.78
N SER A 5 -2.46 15.40 -20.29
CA SER A 5 -2.02 14.25 -19.50
C SER A 5 -0.64 13.80 -19.98
N ILE A 6 0.36 13.91 -19.10
CA ILE A 6 1.73 13.49 -19.40
C ILE A 6 2.05 12.26 -18.57
N ASN A 7 2.43 11.18 -19.25
CA ASN A 7 2.87 9.94 -18.63
C ASN A 7 4.26 9.56 -19.16
N LYS A 8 5.26 9.71 -18.29
CA LYS A 8 6.65 9.34 -18.61
C LYS A 8 7.17 8.29 -17.65
N LEU A 9 7.91 7.35 -18.18
CA LEU A 9 8.55 6.27 -17.42
C LEU A 9 9.47 6.85 -16.31
N GLY A 10 9.29 6.41 -15.07
CA GLY A 10 10.05 6.91 -13.91
C GLY A 10 9.60 8.25 -13.33
N TYR A 11 8.57 8.86 -13.88
CA TYR A 11 7.99 10.11 -13.40
C TYR A 11 6.55 9.93 -12.92
N GLU A 12 6.09 10.83 -12.08
CA GLU A 12 4.68 10.88 -11.67
C GLU A 12 3.84 11.38 -12.85
N LYS A 13 2.64 10.82 -13.00
CA LYS A 13 1.70 11.31 -14.01
C LYS A 13 1.30 12.73 -13.68
N LEU A 14 1.34 13.60 -14.67
CA LEU A 14 0.85 14.95 -14.56
C LEU A 14 -0.46 15.06 -15.33
N HIS A 15 -1.50 15.57 -14.66
CA HIS A 15 -2.76 15.97 -15.28
C HIS A 15 -2.95 17.45 -14.98
N THR A 16 -3.08 18.25 -16.02
CA THR A 16 -3.38 19.68 -15.87
C THR A 16 -4.45 20.10 -16.87
N ARG A 17 -5.32 21.02 -16.44
CA ARG A 17 -6.33 21.62 -17.31
C ARG A 17 -5.92 23.05 -17.62
N PHE A 18 -6.14 23.48 -18.83
CA PHE A 18 -5.88 24.83 -19.27
C PHE A 18 -6.97 25.33 -20.22
N GLU A 19 -7.16 26.62 -20.22
CA GLU A 19 -8.05 27.29 -21.14
C GLU A 19 -7.22 28.07 -22.14
N VAL A 20 -7.56 27.93 -23.41
CA VAL A 20 -6.95 28.68 -24.51
C VAL A 20 -7.94 29.78 -24.89
N SER A 21 -7.53 31.06 -24.75
CA SER A 21 -8.26 32.20 -25.25
C SER A 21 -7.82 32.52 -26.69
N MET A 22 -8.74 32.98 -27.52
CA MET A 22 -8.37 33.39 -28.90
C MET A 22 -7.27 34.45 -28.84
N GLY A 23 -6.17 34.18 -29.57
CA GLY A 23 -5.01 35.08 -29.66
C GLY A 23 -4.00 34.98 -28.55
N SER A 24 -4.16 34.09 -27.58
CA SER A 24 -3.13 33.79 -26.57
C SER A 24 -2.53 32.41 -26.77
N TYR A 25 -1.20 32.34 -26.72
CA TYR A 25 -0.46 31.10 -26.78
C TYR A 25 0.15 30.84 -25.40
N PRO A 26 -0.43 29.94 -24.58
CA PRO A 26 0.12 29.67 -23.25
C PRO A 26 1.47 28.95 -23.36
N GLU A 27 2.51 29.55 -22.81
CA GLU A 27 3.76 28.84 -22.55
C GLU A 27 3.58 28.02 -21.26
N PHE A 28 3.85 26.71 -21.35
CA PHE A 28 3.82 25.84 -20.18
C PHE A 28 5.23 25.43 -19.80
N ASP A 29 5.70 25.84 -18.63
CA ASP A 29 6.83 25.23 -17.99
C ASP A 29 6.36 24.03 -17.18
N ILE A 30 6.64 22.82 -17.66
CA ILE A 30 6.16 21.58 -17.08
C ILE A 30 7.29 20.88 -16.35
N ASP A 31 7.31 20.99 -15.02
CA ASP A 31 8.24 20.23 -14.18
C ASP A 31 7.63 18.87 -13.79
N LEU A 32 8.18 17.80 -14.38
CA LEU A 32 7.79 16.43 -14.07
C LEU A 32 8.50 15.94 -12.81
N ARG A 33 7.73 15.61 -11.77
CA ARG A 33 8.26 15.07 -10.52
C ARG A 33 8.70 13.63 -10.70
N ARG A 34 9.97 13.36 -10.39
CA ARG A 34 10.53 12.01 -10.44
C ARG A 34 9.94 11.13 -9.34
N LYS A 35 9.67 9.87 -9.68
CA LYS A 35 9.40 8.83 -8.69
C LYS A 35 10.63 8.57 -7.83
N THR A 36 10.46 8.37 -6.51
CA THR A 36 11.56 8.16 -5.55
C THR A 36 11.32 6.91 -4.71
N SER A 37 12.42 6.29 -4.26
CA SER A 37 12.39 5.15 -3.34
C SER A 37 11.72 5.50 -2.01
N PHE A 38 11.98 6.72 -1.50
CA PHE A 38 11.35 7.19 -0.26
C PHE A 38 9.82 7.29 -0.37
N LYS A 39 9.31 7.83 -1.50
CA LYS A 39 7.85 7.85 -1.73
C LYS A 39 7.27 6.44 -1.87
N ALA A 40 8.01 5.51 -2.49
CA ALA A 40 7.59 4.12 -2.56
C ALA A 40 7.52 3.47 -1.17
N PHE A 41 8.52 3.72 -0.31
CA PHE A 41 8.53 3.28 1.09
C PHE A 41 7.29 3.78 1.84
N ILE A 42 7.06 5.10 1.85
CA ILE A 42 5.92 5.70 2.56
C ILE A 42 4.58 5.16 2.03
N LYS A 43 4.44 5.01 0.71
CA LYS A 43 3.22 4.43 0.13
C LYS A 43 2.99 2.99 0.57
N SER A 44 4.03 2.16 0.71
CA SER A 44 3.93 0.80 1.20
C SER A 44 3.72 0.73 2.72
N LEU A 45 4.21 1.72 3.47
CA LEU A 45 3.99 1.80 4.91
C LEU A 45 2.52 2.13 5.22
N ILE A 46 1.88 3.00 4.43
CA ILE A 46 0.46 3.33 4.58
C ILE A 46 -0.42 2.17 4.10
N MET A 47 -0.08 1.57 2.95
CA MET A 47 -0.86 0.50 2.33
C MET A 47 0.08 -0.53 1.70
N PRO A 48 0.11 -1.77 2.21
CA PRO A 48 0.99 -2.81 1.71
C PRO A 48 0.86 -3.00 0.19
N GLY A 49 1.99 -3.14 -0.49
CA GLY A 49 2.04 -3.33 -1.94
C GLY A 49 1.94 -2.05 -2.78
N ARG A 50 1.49 -0.93 -2.20
CA ARG A 50 1.28 0.31 -2.98
C ARG A 50 2.58 0.94 -3.47
N GLY A 51 3.67 0.76 -2.73
CA GLY A 51 5.00 1.24 -3.15
C GLY A 51 5.55 0.47 -4.35
N GLN A 52 5.35 -0.84 -4.40
CA GLN A 52 5.72 -1.67 -5.53
C GLN A 52 4.89 -1.31 -6.77
N ILE A 53 3.59 -1.08 -6.61
CA ILE A 53 2.72 -0.61 -7.70
C ILE A 53 3.16 0.77 -8.18
N TYR A 54 3.52 1.68 -7.26
CA TYR A 54 4.04 3.00 -7.61
C TYR A 54 5.38 2.92 -8.37
N ALA A 55 6.24 1.98 -7.99
CA ALA A 55 7.53 1.73 -8.66
C ALA A 55 7.37 0.91 -9.96
N SER A 56 6.18 0.33 -10.23
CA SER A 56 5.93 -0.45 -11.43
C SER A 56 5.67 0.48 -12.61
N ASP A 57 6.49 0.36 -13.63
CA ASP A 57 6.29 0.94 -14.94
C ASP A 57 6.16 -0.19 -15.98
N ILE A 58 5.97 0.13 -17.26
CA ILE A 58 5.74 -0.86 -18.32
C ILE A 58 6.81 -1.96 -18.31
N ASP A 59 8.08 -1.60 -18.07
CA ASP A 59 9.22 -2.51 -18.07
C ASP A 59 9.37 -3.32 -16.75
N HIS A 60 8.56 -3.02 -15.73
CA HIS A 60 8.66 -3.61 -14.40
C HIS A 60 7.35 -4.25 -13.93
N ARG A 61 6.69 -5.02 -14.81
CA ARG A 61 5.43 -5.73 -14.49
C ARG A 61 5.53 -6.61 -13.26
N GLY A 62 6.69 -7.23 -13.01
CA GLY A 62 6.93 -8.05 -11.81
C GLY A 62 6.71 -7.29 -10.50
N ARG A 63 7.03 -5.99 -10.46
CA ARG A 63 6.78 -5.14 -9.27
C ARG A 63 5.30 -4.96 -8.99
N LYS A 64 4.47 -4.85 -10.02
CA LYS A 64 3.01 -4.77 -9.87
C LYS A 64 2.45 -6.06 -9.28
N ILE A 65 2.91 -7.21 -9.77
CA ILE A 65 2.50 -8.53 -9.25
C ILE A 65 2.94 -8.68 -7.79
N ALA A 66 4.19 -8.34 -7.47
CA ALA A 66 4.68 -8.34 -6.10
C ALA A 66 3.85 -7.44 -5.17
N GLY A 67 3.48 -6.24 -5.63
CA GLY A 67 2.63 -5.33 -4.87
C GLY A 67 1.25 -5.92 -4.57
N LEU A 68 0.62 -6.56 -5.54
CA LEU A 68 -0.66 -7.26 -5.35
C LEU A 68 -0.52 -8.44 -4.38
N ALA A 69 0.57 -9.20 -4.49
CA ALA A 69 0.84 -10.33 -3.58
C ALA A 69 1.01 -9.86 -2.13
N TYR A 70 1.79 -8.80 -1.88
CA TYR A 70 1.95 -8.22 -0.55
C TYR A 70 0.61 -7.69 0.00
N PHE A 71 -0.16 -7.01 -0.82
CA PHE A 71 -1.48 -6.52 -0.43
C PHE A 71 -2.40 -7.68 0.01
N SER A 72 -2.51 -8.72 -0.83
CA SER A 72 -3.36 -9.88 -0.53
C SER A 72 -2.89 -10.62 0.72
N LEU A 73 -1.58 -10.87 0.85
CA LEU A 73 -1.01 -11.59 1.98
C LEU A 73 -1.20 -10.83 3.31
N THR A 74 -1.00 -9.52 3.29
CA THR A 74 -1.21 -8.69 4.49
C THR A 74 -2.70 -8.60 4.86
N THR A 75 -3.59 -8.46 3.87
CA THR A 75 -5.04 -8.44 4.11
C THR A 75 -5.52 -9.75 4.72
N LEU A 76 -5.07 -10.90 4.20
CA LEU A 76 -5.37 -12.21 4.77
C LEU A 76 -4.78 -12.37 6.18
N GLY A 77 -3.57 -11.85 6.41
CA GLY A 77 -2.95 -11.85 7.72
C GLY A 77 -3.72 -11.02 8.75
N ILE A 78 -4.21 -9.85 8.38
CA ILE A 78 -5.06 -9.00 9.25
C ILE A 78 -6.37 -9.71 9.58
N ALA A 79 -7.05 -10.25 8.58
CA ALA A 79 -8.31 -10.96 8.77
C ALA A 79 -8.13 -12.21 9.65
N GLY A 80 -7.08 -13.01 9.38
CA GLY A 80 -6.72 -14.17 10.20
C GLY A 80 -6.36 -13.80 11.63
N SER A 81 -5.60 -12.72 11.83
CA SER A 81 -5.27 -12.21 13.17
C SER A 81 -6.55 -11.82 13.93
N GLY A 82 -7.45 -11.08 13.30
CA GLY A 82 -8.74 -10.72 13.91
C GLY A 82 -9.54 -11.94 14.34
N TYR A 83 -9.62 -12.96 13.49
CA TYR A 83 -10.31 -14.21 13.82
C TYR A 83 -9.68 -14.93 15.03
N VAL A 84 -8.36 -15.04 15.07
CA VAL A 84 -7.68 -15.74 16.19
C VAL A 84 -7.78 -14.93 17.49
N TRP A 85 -7.77 -13.59 17.40
CA TRP A 85 -8.03 -12.75 18.58
C TRP A 85 -9.44 -12.92 19.13
N ASP A 86 -10.46 -13.04 18.28
CA ASP A 86 -11.83 -13.36 18.68
C ASP A 86 -11.90 -14.71 19.40
N GLN A 87 -11.23 -15.74 18.84
CA GLN A 87 -11.13 -17.06 19.48
C GLN A 87 -10.43 -17.02 20.86
N TYR A 88 -9.41 -16.15 21.01
CA TYR A 88 -8.76 -15.93 22.29
C TYR A 88 -9.71 -15.27 23.31
N LEU A 89 -10.45 -14.25 22.90
CA LEU A 89 -11.39 -13.55 23.78
C LEU A 89 -12.48 -14.52 24.29
N GLY A 90 -13.07 -15.33 23.42
CA GLY A 90 -14.01 -16.36 23.84
C GLY A 90 -13.42 -17.40 24.79
N ALA A 91 -12.18 -17.86 24.55
CA ALA A 91 -11.49 -18.78 25.46
C ALA A 91 -11.14 -18.14 26.81
N LYS A 92 -10.84 -16.83 26.82
CA LYS A 92 -10.61 -16.05 28.04
C LYS A 92 -11.87 -16.00 28.90
N ASP A 93 -13.02 -15.72 28.29
CA ASP A 93 -14.29 -15.66 29.03
C ASP A 93 -14.63 -17.02 29.66
N ILE A 94 -14.44 -18.12 28.93
CA ILE A 94 -14.62 -19.49 29.46
C ILE A 94 -13.65 -19.76 30.63
N TYR A 95 -12.40 -19.35 30.52
CA TYR A 95 -11.41 -19.50 31.58
C TYR A 95 -11.82 -18.69 32.84
N GLU A 96 -12.19 -17.43 32.67
CA GLU A 96 -12.60 -16.58 33.84
C GLU A 96 -13.83 -17.19 34.54
N THR A 97 -14.83 -17.68 33.79
CA THR A 97 -15.98 -18.37 34.36
C THR A 97 -15.56 -19.62 35.16
N SER A 98 -14.72 -20.48 34.56
CA SER A 98 -14.26 -21.71 35.26
C SER A 98 -13.38 -21.42 36.47
N LYS A 99 -12.67 -20.32 36.46
CA LYS A 99 -11.88 -19.83 37.59
C LYS A 99 -12.80 -19.38 38.76
N ASP A 100 -13.86 -18.62 38.45
CA ASP A 100 -14.82 -18.18 39.46
C ASP A 100 -15.58 -19.39 40.06
N GLU A 101 -15.97 -20.37 39.26
CA GLU A 101 -16.55 -21.62 39.70
C GLU A 101 -15.62 -22.42 40.63
N TYR A 102 -14.31 -22.46 40.31
CA TYR A 102 -13.31 -23.11 41.15
C TYR A 102 -13.21 -22.41 42.51
N TYR A 103 -13.20 -21.09 42.59
CA TYR A 103 -13.11 -20.37 43.84
C TYR A 103 -14.37 -20.46 44.71
N GLN A 104 -15.51 -20.78 44.11
CA GLN A 104 -16.78 -20.98 44.83
C GLN A 104 -17.00 -22.43 45.29
N ALA A 105 -16.13 -23.37 44.93
CA ALA A 105 -16.27 -24.77 45.28
C ALA A 105 -15.98 -25.02 46.79
N ILE A 106 -16.88 -25.73 47.43
CA ILE A 106 -16.80 -26.01 48.89
C ILE A 106 -16.42 -27.47 49.16
N GLN A 107 -16.92 -28.42 48.33
CA GLN A 107 -16.68 -29.84 48.50
C GLN A 107 -15.34 -30.27 47.86
N SER A 108 -14.55 -31.11 48.56
CA SER A 108 -13.21 -31.51 48.08
C SER A 108 -13.22 -32.25 46.74
N SER A 109 -14.23 -33.06 46.45
CA SER A 109 -14.39 -33.73 45.13
C SER A 109 -14.70 -32.72 44.01
N ASP A 110 -15.46 -31.69 44.32
CA ASP A 110 -15.85 -30.64 43.38
C ASP A 110 -14.64 -29.72 43.10
N ILE A 111 -13.86 -29.40 44.14
CA ILE A 111 -12.62 -28.62 44.00
C ILE A 111 -11.65 -29.28 43.04
N ALA A 112 -11.41 -30.60 43.14
CA ALA A 112 -10.48 -31.31 42.24
C ALA A 112 -10.95 -31.26 40.80
N ASN A 113 -12.24 -31.51 40.53
CA ASN A 113 -12.82 -31.48 39.20
C ASN A 113 -12.78 -30.07 38.57
N LYS A 114 -13.21 -29.05 39.34
CA LYS A 114 -13.22 -27.66 38.87
C LYS A 114 -11.81 -27.12 38.61
N ARG A 115 -10.82 -27.53 39.40
CA ARG A 115 -9.41 -27.23 39.16
C ARG A 115 -8.94 -27.79 37.84
N ASP A 116 -9.27 -29.05 37.51
CA ASP A 116 -8.89 -29.66 36.24
C ASP A 116 -9.52 -28.92 35.03
N ILE A 117 -10.81 -28.58 35.14
CA ILE A 117 -11.51 -27.78 34.11
C ILE A 117 -10.86 -26.40 33.96
N MET A 118 -10.60 -25.68 35.03
CA MET A 118 -9.95 -24.38 35.01
C MET A 118 -8.57 -24.45 34.33
N THR A 119 -7.77 -25.48 34.67
CA THR A 119 -6.43 -25.68 34.11
C THR A 119 -6.49 -25.93 32.57
N LYS A 120 -7.42 -26.79 32.14
CA LYS A 120 -7.64 -27.04 30.68
C LYS A 120 -8.08 -25.78 29.92
N ASN A 121 -8.95 -24.99 30.53
CA ASN A 121 -9.41 -23.73 29.94
C ASN A 121 -8.29 -22.68 29.89
N PHE A 122 -7.43 -22.64 30.93
CA PHE A 122 -6.22 -21.80 30.92
C PHE A 122 -5.27 -22.19 29.79
N ASP A 123 -4.99 -23.47 29.61
CA ASP A 123 -4.12 -23.97 28.53
C ASP A 123 -4.70 -23.61 27.16
N SER A 124 -6.00 -23.80 26.97
CA SER A 124 -6.70 -23.44 25.75
C SER A 124 -6.60 -21.93 25.45
N MET A 125 -6.88 -21.08 26.45
CA MET A 125 -6.76 -19.62 26.36
C MET A 125 -5.30 -19.22 26.03
N SER A 126 -4.33 -19.78 26.74
CA SER A 126 -2.91 -19.48 26.56
C SER A 126 -2.42 -19.84 25.16
N ASN A 127 -2.81 -21.01 24.65
CA ASN A 127 -2.48 -21.45 23.31
C ASN A 127 -3.06 -20.52 22.23
N LYS A 128 -4.33 -20.14 22.37
CA LYS A 128 -4.99 -19.19 21.45
C LYS A 128 -4.36 -17.82 21.49
N LYS A 129 -3.98 -17.32 22.70
CA LYS A 129 -3.22 -16.08 22.86
C LYS A 129 -1.90 -16.10 22.11
N ASN A 130 -1.12 -17.17 22.31
CA ASN A 130 0.19 -17.32 21.66
C ASN A 130 0.05 -17.38 20.14
N MET A 131 -0.96 -18.07 19.63
CA MET A 131 -1.26 -18.14 18.21
C MET A 131 -1.68 -16.76 17.66
N ALA A 132 -2.51 -16.01 18.38
CA ALA A 132 -2.93 -14.65 17.98
C ALA A 132 -1.72 -13.71 17.93
N MET A 133 -0.86 -13.75 18.95
CA MET A 133 0.36 -12.93 19.00
C MET A 133 1.33 -13.30 17.85
N ALA A 134 1.55 -14.59 17.62
CA ALA A 134 2.43 -15.06 16.55
C ALA A 134 1.92 -14.61 15.15
N LEU A 135 0.64 -14.78 14.87
CA LEU A 135 0.05 -14.40 13.60
C LEU A 135 0.07 -12.87 13.39
N THR A 136 -0.23 -12.09 14.45
CA THR A 136 -0.15 -10.64 14.40
C THR A 136 1.29 -10.17 14.17
N GLY A 137 2.26 -10.75 14.86
CA GLY A 137 3.68 -10.44 14.70
C GLY A 137 4.18 -10.78 13.29
N LEU A 138 3.78 -11.94 12.75
CA LEU A 138 4.11 -12.34 11.38
C LEU A 138 3.52 -11.35 10.35
N THR A 139 2.26 -10.97 10.52
CA THR A 139 1.58 -10.02 9.63
C THR A 139 2.26 -8.65 9.64
N ALA A 140 2.60 -8.14 10.83
CA ALA A 140 3.35 -6.90 10.99
C ALA A 140 4.75 -6.98 10.37
N GLY A 141 5.44 -8.11 10.56
CA GLY A 141 6.75 -8.36 9.95
C GLY A 141 6.70 -8.35 8.42
N ILE A 142 5.71 -9.00 7.82
CA ILE A 142 5.47 -8.98 6.38
C ILE A 142 5.20 -7.55 5.89
N TRP A 143 4.43 -6.77 6.62
CA TRP A 143 4.12 -5.37 6.26
C TRP A 143 5.38 -4.51 6.27
N ILE A 144 6.19 -4.58 7.32
CA ILE A 144 7.45 -3.84 7.42
C ILE A 144 8.42 -4.27 6.30
N PHE A 145 8.56 -5.59 6.10
CA PHE A 145 9.40 -6.12 5.03
C PHE A 145 8.97 -5.62 3.65
N ASN A 146 7.67 -5.59 3.38
CA ASN A 146 7.11 -5.02 2.14
C ASN A 146 7.50 -3.54 1.95
N ALA A 147 7.45 -2.72 3.01
CA ALA A 147 7.84 -1.32 2.92
C ALA A 147 9.35 -1.16 2.61
N LEU A 148 10.19 -1.97 3.25
CA LEU A 148 11.62 -2.01 2.99
C LEU A 148 11.93 -2.49 1.56
N ASP A 149 11.26 -3.56 1.08
CA ASP A 149 11.38 -4.04 -0.31
C ASP A 149 11.06 -2.94 -1.32
N ALA A 150 10.01 -2.16 -1.08
CA ALA A 150 9.65 -1.05 -1.96
C ALA A 150 10.74 0.02 -2.06
N ALA A 151 11.51 0.24 -1.00
CA ALA A 151 12.61 1.19 -0.97
C ALA A 151 13.90 0.64 -1.58
N ILE A 152 14.32 -0.55 -1.13
CA ILE A 152 15.63 -1.16 -1.48
C ILE A 152 15.66 -1.55 -2.96
N PHE A 153 14.61 -2.19 -3.44
CA PHE A 153 14.52 -2.65 -4.82
C PHE A 153 13.82 -1.65 -5.75
N PHE A 154 13.83 -0.37 -5.38
CA PHE A 154 13.30 0.67 -6.24
C PHE A 154 14.12 0.77 -7.55
N PRO A 155 13.49 0.82 -8.75
CA PRO A 155 14.22 0.90 -10.01
C PRO A 155 15.04 2.20 -10.10
N SER A 156 16.38 2.09 -10.01
CA SER A 156 17.28 3.25 -10.06
C SER A 156 17.71 3.69 -11.45
N LYS A 157 17.33 2.96 -12.49
CA LYS A 157 17.80 3.16 -13.89
C LYS A 157 17.31 4.46 -14.55
N TYR A 158 16.44 5.21 -13.89
CA TYR A 158 15.97 6.49 -14.40
C TYR A 158 16.98 7.59 -14.12
N LYS A 159 17.98 7.72 -14.99
CA LYS A 159 18.98 8.79 -14.94
C LYS A 159 18.30 10.16 -15.00
N ASN A 160 18.76 11.12 -14.18
CA ASN A 160 18.23 12.48 -14.12
C ASN A 160 18.24 13.15 -15.50
N ARG A 161 17.08 13.25 -16.13
CA ARG A 161 16.86 14.11 -17.27
C ARG A 161 15.69 15.01 -16.94
N ARG A 162 15.96 16.29 -16.68
CA ARG A 162 14.93 17.32 -16.68
C ARG A 162 14.41 17.38 -18.12
N LEU A 163 13.12 17.30 -18.29
CA LEU A 163 12.46 17.57 -19.56
C LEU A 163 11.81 18.93 -19.43
N SER A 164 12.30 19.89 -20.17
CA SER A 164 11.54 21.09 -20.49
C SER A 164 10.79 20.85 -21.79
N PHE A 165 9.51 21.15 -21.80
CA PHE A 165 8.70 21.14 -23.01
C PHE A 165 8.50 22.59 -23.42
N LYS A 166 8.86 22.92 -24.66
CA LYS A 166 8.49 24.21 -25.25
C LYS A 166 7.51 23.88 -26.39
N ILE A 167 6.30 24.40 -26.28
CA ILE A 167 5.32 24.33 -27.36
C ILE A 167 5.59 25.54 -28.24
N GLU A 168 6.24 25.35 -29.37
CA GLU A 168 6.43 26.40 -30.37
C GLU A 168 5.30 26.29 -31.38
N ASN A 169 4.58 27.42 -31.58
CA ASN A 169 3.61 27.52 -32.63
C ASN A 169 4.32 27.65 -33.97
N ALA A 170 3.92 26.82 -34.94
CA ALA A 170 4.21 27.13 -36.33
C ALA A 170 3.22 28.23 -36.76
N GLU A 171 3.70 29.44 -37.00
CA GLU A 171 2.94 30.47 -37.70
C GLU A 171 2.54 29.93 -39.11
N TYR A 172 1.24 29.74 -39.29
CA TYR A 172 0.69 29.44 -40.60
C TYR A 172 0.04 30.68 -41.20
N GLU A 173 0.63 31.17 -42.25
CA GLU A 173 0.18 32.31 -43.06
C GLU A 173 -1.00 32.01 -43.98
N ASN A 174 -1.88 31.05 -43.73
CA ASN A 174 -3.05 30.84 -44.60
C ASN A 174 -4.26 30.31 -43.83
N PHE A 175 -5.28 31.15 -43.78
CA PHE A 175 -6.57 31.02 -43.04
C PHE A 175 -7.57 30.00 -43.64
N ALA A 176 -7.20 28.96 -44.36
CA ALA A 176 -8.17 28.06 -44.96
C ALA A 176 -8.31 26.66 -44.38
N ASN A 177 -7.31 26.14 -43.65
CA ASN A 177 -7.43 24.84 -42.96
C ASN A 177 -6.59 24.87 -41.67
N VAL A 178 -7.22 25.10 -40.53
CA VAL A 178 -6.54 25.11 -39.25
C VAL A 178 -6.37 23.66 -38.77
N GLU A 179 -5.40 22.93 -39.25
CA GLU A 179 -4.81 21.79 -38.57
C GLU A 179 -3.80 22.32 -37.57
N THR A 180 -4.17 22.36 -36.27
CA THR A 180 -3.24 22.71 -35.20
C THR A 180 -2.25 21.56 -34.99
N LYS A 181 -1.11 21.61 -35.66
CA LYS A 181 0.00 20.69 -35.37
C LYS A 181 0.75 21.15 -34.12
N ILE A 182 0.54 20.46 -33.00
CA ILE A 182 1.32 20.66 -31.77
C ILE A 182 2.64 19.94 -31.94
N GLY A 183 3.72 20.68 -32.22
CA GLY A 183 5.07 20.16 -32.25
C GLY A 183 5.64 20.09 -30.83
N ILE A 184 5.97 18.89 -30.34
CA ILE A 184 6.64 18.71 -29.05
C ILE A 184 8.14 18.54 -29.31
N HIS A 185 8.95 19.54 -29.01
CA HIS A 185 10.40 19.45 -29.10
C HIS A 185 10.98 18.95 -27.76
N PHE A 186 11.73 17.84 -27.81
CA PHE A 186 12.47 17.31 -26.67
C PHE A 186 13.90 17.85 -26.71
N LYS A 187 14.32 18.60 -25.70
CA LYS A 187 15.73 18.89 -25.48
C LYS A 187 16.32 17.81 -24.56
N LEU A 188 17.17 16.96 -25.12
CA LEU A 188 17.85 15.85 -24.45
C LEU A 188 19.06 16.34 -23.66
#